data_d97407c4ea40c8a74aa9f4dbdaf56cfc
#
_entry.id   d97407c4ea40c8a74aa9f4dbdaf56cfc
#
_cell.length_a   1.000
_cell.length_b   1.000
_cell.length_c   1.000
_cell.angle_alpha   90.00
_cell.angle_beta   90.00
_cell.angle_gamma   90.00
#
_symmetry.space_group_name_H-M   'P 1'
#
loop_
_entity.id
_entity.type
_entity.pdbx_description
1 polymer ?
#
loop_
_entity_poly.entity_id
_entity_poly.type
_entity_poly.pdbx_seq_one_letter_code
_entity_poly.pdbx_strand_id
1 'polypeptide(L)'
;MAEKYIVTIAENLNVINKKIGAAFKDKEAQPIRDMVENIMKAQPDWIDINLGPARKNGAELMPWVVNIVQEVTDTPVVLDTSNIEAIEAGLKVCKKPALINSIMVRPERYEAMLPLVKTYGADYVALMWGPNGMARDANERAELTTELLMAAQGLDIPVERAWVDPIITPVNIQQDQLMENLAFFEMLPDNVGAIQEGGICKSTNGLSNVSNGNPEHLRPILNQVYLCMLKRKGMYSVIMDAFDPIIVDICAGKMPWFVDLVYGVM
;
A
#
# COMPACT_ATOMS: atom_id res chain seq x y z
N MET A 1 -4.89 5.37 -27.06
CA MET A 1 -3.81 5.37 -26.04
C MET A 1 -3.98 4.10 -25.25
N ALA A 2 -2.91 3.31 -25.02
CA ALA A 2 -3.01 2.14 -24.14
C ALA A 2 -3.46 2.62 -22.76
N GLU A 3 -4.46 1.97 -22.18
CA GLU A 3 -4.98 2.31 -20.87
C GLU A 3 -3.87 2.11 -19.83
N LYS A 4 -3.70 3.08 -18.92
CA LYS A 4 -2.59 3.05 -17.96
C LYS A 4 -2.80 1.87 -17.00
N TYR A 5 -1.85 0.95 -16.96
CA TYR A 5 -1.77 -0.14 -15.99
C TYR A 5 -1.65 0.40 -14.56
N ILE A 6 -2.38 -0.19 -13.61
CA ILE A 6 -2.26 0.11 -12.18
C ILE A 6 -1.37 -0.97 -11.54
N VAL A 7 -0.32 -0.57 -10.85
CA VAL A 7 0.54 -1.49 -10.09
C VAL A 7 -0.26 -2.10 -8.94
N THR A 8 -0.18 -3.42 -8.80
CA THR A 8 -0.98 -4.20 -7.86
C THR A 8 -0.15 -4.72 -6.70
N ILE A 9 -0.67 -4.56 -5.47
CA ILE A 9 -0.10 -5.09 -4.24
C ILE A 9 -1.15 -6.02 -3.63
N ALA A 10 -0.88 -7.33 -3.57
CA ALA A 10 -1.81 -8.33 -3.04
C ALA A 10 -1.80 -8.33 -1.51
N GLU A 11 -2.95 -8.02 -0.87
CA GLU A 11 -3.10 -7.91 0.60
C GLU A 11 -3.45 -9.23 1.31
N ASN A 12 -3.55 -10.34 0.57
CA ASN A 12 -4.14 -11.59 1.09
C ASN A 12 -3.27 -12.33 2.12
N LEU A 13 -1.96 -12.08 2.17
CA LEU A 13 -1.06 -12.68 3.17
C LEU A 13 -1.06 -11.84 4.46
N ASN A 14 -2.20 -11.87 5.15
CA ASN A 14 -2.50 -10.99 6.27
C ASN A 14 -2.84 -11.78 7.53
N VAL A 15 -2.30 -11.35 8.68
CA VAL A 15 -2.52 -11.95 10.01
C VAL A 15 -3.99 -12.00 10.43
N ILE A 16 -4.84 -11.11 9.88
CA ILE A 16 -6.29 -11.09 10.15
C ILE A 16 -7.00 -12.33 9.57
N ASN A 17 -6.46 -12.90 8.48
CA ASN A 17 -6.94 -14.16 7.96
C ASN A 17 -6.68 -15.27 8.99
N LYS A 18 -7.73 -15.95 9.44
CA LYS A 18 -7.65 -16.94 10.53
C LYS A 18 -6.64 -18.06 10.25
N LYS A 19 -6.58 -18.57 9.00
CA LYS A 19 -5.64 -19.63 8.61
C LYS A 19 -4.20 -19.11 8.61
N ILE A 20 -3.98 -17.91 8.07
CA ILE A 20 -2.65 -17.29 8.01
C ILE A 20 -2.19 -16.84 9.38
N GLY A 21 -3.07 -16.22 10.19
CA GLY A 21 -2.74 -15.83 11.55
C GLY A 21 -2.36 -17.03 12.45
N ALA A 22 -3.04 -18.17 12.30
CA ALA A 22 -2.65 -19.41 12.98
C ALA A 22 -1.28 -19.91 12.47
N ALA A 23 -1.05 -19.94 11.14
CA ALA A 23 0.22 -20.34 10.54
C ALA A 23 1.40 -19.47 11.01
N PHE A 24 1.20 -18.15 11.14
CA PHE A 24 2.22 -17.25 11.69
C PHE A 24 2.53 -17.56 13.16
N LYS A 25 1.50 -17.82 13.97
CA LYS A 25 1.63 -18.12 15.40
C LYS A 25 2.34 -19.45 15.63
N ASP A 26 1.94 -20.49 14.89
CA ASP A 26 2.38 -21.85 15.11
C ASP A 26 3.59 -22.21 14.23
N LYS A 27 4.09 -21.26 13.42
CA LYS A 27 5.20 -21.39 12.47
C LYS A 27 5.01 -22.54 11.47
N GLU A 28 3.78 -22.63 10.93
CA GLU A 28 3.45 -23.59 9.87
C GLU A 28 3.68 -22.98 8.49
N ALA A 29 4.67 -23.46 7.75
CA ALA A 29 5.05 -22.90 6.47
C ALA A 29 4.06 -23.23 5.33
N GLN A 30 3.43 -24.41 5.37
CA GLN A 30 2.61 -24.88 4.25
C GLN A 30 1.39 -24.00 3.95
N PRO A 31 0.60 -23.52 4.96
CA PRO A 31 -0.51 -22.60 4.69
C PRO A 31 -0.08 -21.28 4.04
N ILE A 32 1.16 -20.83 4.32
CA ILE A 32 1.74 -19.62 3.73
C ILE A 32 2.08 -19.89 2.26
N ARG A 33 2.75 -21.01 1.94
CA ARG A 33 3.04 -21.41 0.56
C ARG A 33 1.78 -21.52 -0.28
N ASP A 34 0.77 -22.25 0.24
CA ASP A 34 -0.53 -22.39 -0.44
C ASP A 34 -1.19 -21.03 -0.72
N MET A 35 -1.10 -20.10 0.23
CA MET A 35 -1.64 -18.75 0.06
C MET A 35 -0.89 -17.99 -1.04
N VAL A 36 0.44 -18.01 -1.03
CA VAL A 36 1.26 -17.33 -2.04
C VAL A 36 1.02 -17.93 -3.42
N GLU A 37 0.96 -19.25 -3.56
CA GLU A 37 0.61 -19.90 -4.83
C GLU A 37 -0.76 -19.46 -5.36
N ASN A 38 -1.75 -19.27 -4.47
CA ASN A 38 -3.07 -18.77 -4.87
C ASN A 38 -3.01 -17.30 -5.29
N ILE A 39 -2.29 -16.45 -4.55
CA ILE A 39 -2.06 -15.04 -4.89
C ILE A 39 -1.41 -14.93 -6.28
N MET A 40 -0.43 -15.78 -6.58
CA MET A 40 0.29 -15.75 -7.85
C MET A 40 -0.56 -16.08 -9.07
N LYS A 41 -1.75 -16.65 -8.91
CA LYS A 41 -2.71 -16.82 -10.02
C LYS A 41 -3.21 -15.49 -10.59
N ALA A 42 -3.23 -14.44 -9.76
CA ALA A 42 -3.57 -13.07 -10.17
C ALA A 42 -2.36 -12.29 -10.73
N GLN A 43 -1.15 -12.83 -10.63
CA GLN A 43 0.10 -12.22 -11.08
C GLN A 43 0.30 -10.77 -10.56
N PRO A 44 0.21 -10.52 -9.25
CA PRO A 44 0.40 -9.19 -8.71
C PRO A 44 1.86 -8.74 -8.88
N ASP A 45 2.07 -7.41 -8.90
CA ASP A 45 3.41 -6.82 -8.96
C ASP A 45 4.16 -6.93 -7.64
N TRP A 46 3.41 -6.94 -6.51
CA TRP A 46 3.93 -7.03 -5.15
C TRP A 46 3.06 -7.92 -4.27
N ILE A 47 3.66 -8.54 -3.24
CA ILE A 47 2.94 -9.31 -2.21
C ILE A 47 3.13 -8.61 -0.87
N ASP A 48 2.03 -8.18 -0.24
CA ASP A 48 2.03 -7.57 1.08
C ASP A 48 2.08 -8.66 2.16
N ILE A 49 3.12 -8.61 3.00
CA ILE A 49 3.31 -9.48 4.16
C ILE A 49 2.86 -8.71 5.40
N ASN A 50 1.59 -8.87 5.78
CA ASN A 50 1.02 -8.13 6.89
C ASN A 50 1.03 -8.98 8.17
N LEU A 51 1.94 -8.62 9.08
CA LEU A 51 2.07 -9.25 10.40
C LEU A 51 1.27 -8.54 11.49
N GLY A 52 0.57 -7.45 11.15
CA GLY A 52 -0.02 -6.54 12.14
C GLY A 52 1.07 -5.92 13.04
N PRO A 53 0.76 -5.60 14.31
CA PRO A 53 1.71 -4.91 15.20
C PRO A 53 2.98 -5.71 15.54
N ALA A 54 2.95 -7.04 15.46
CA ALA A 54 4.06 -7.99 15.67
C ALA A 54 4.98 -7.66 16.86
N ARG A 55 4.41 -7.24 18.01
CA ARG A 55 5.14 -6.62 19.14
C ARG A 55 6.16 -7.53 19.84
N LYS A 56 5.94 -8.85 19.84
CA LYS A 56 6.75 -9.77 20.66
C LYS A 56 7.79 -10.55 19.89
N ASN A 57 7.52 -10.92 18.64
CA ASN A 57 8.35 -11.84 17.85
C ASN A 57 8.52 -11.38 16.39
N GLY A 58 8.23 -10.12 16.08
CA GLY A 58 8.25 -9.59 14.72
C GLY A 58 9.61 -9.73 14.05
N ALA A 59 10.70 -9.49 14.76
CA ALA A 59 12.06 -9.58 14.24
C ALA A 59 12.47 -11.02 13.85
N GLU A 60 11.80 -12.04 14.42
CA GLU A 60 11.99 -13.44 14.03
C GLU A 60 10.98 -13.88 12.96
N LEU A 61 9.75 -13.39 13.06
CA LEU A 61 8.65 -13.79 12.20
C LEU A 61 8.76 -13.21 10.79
N MET A 62 9.07 -11.92 10.66
CA MET A 62 9.16 -11.27 9.35
C MET A 62 10.17 -11.95 8.42
N PRO A 63 11.44 -12.15 8.79
CA PRO A 63 12.40 -12.82 7.91
C PRO A 63 12.00 -14.27 7.59
N TRP A 64 11.34 -14.96 8.52
CA TRP A 64 10.87 -16.33 8.29
C TRP A 64 9.77 -16.35 7.22
N VAL A 65 8.78 -15.46 7.29
CA VAL A 65 7.71 -15.35 6.27
C VAL A 65 8.28 -14.90 4.93
N VAL A 66 9.15 -13.89 4.91
CA VAL A 66 9.82 -13.40 3.69
C VAL A 66 10.54 -14.55 2.97
N ASN A 67 11.29 -15.38 3.69
CA ASN A 67 11.99 -16.52 3.10
C ASN A 67 11.01 -17.52 2.47
N ILE A 68 9.88 -17.83 3.13
CA ILE A 68 8.87 -18.73 2.58
C ILE A 68 8.26 -18.16 1.29
N VAL A 69 7.92 -16.88 1.27
CA VAL A 69 7.41 -16.21 0.05
C VAL A 69 8.43 -16.30 -1.09
N GLN A 70 9.71 -16.04 -0.80
CA GLN A 70 10.80 -16.08 -1.76
C GLN A 70 11.21 -17.50 -2.23
N GLU A 71 10.74 -18.56 -1.55
CA GLU A 71 10.84 -19.94 -2.03
C GLU A 71 9.81 -20.24 -3.14
N VAL A 72 8.66 -19.55 -3.11
CA VAL A 72 7.53 -19.78 -4.02
C VAL A 72 7.58 -18.87 -5.24
N THR A 73 8.03 -17.62 -5.08
CA THR A 73 8.01 -16.60 -6.15
C THR A 73 9.14 -15.60 -6.03
N ASP A 74 9.54 -15.04 -7.19
CA ASP A 74 10.46 -13.89 -7.26
C ASP A 74 9.75 -12.52 -7.21
N THR A 75 8.43 -12.49 -7.00
CA THR A 75 7.66 -11.26 -6.84
C THR A 75 8.18 -10.49 -5.62
N PRO A 76 8.48 -9.17 -5.73
CA PRO A 76 8.96 -8.39 -4.61
C PRO A 76 7.90 -8.29 -3.50
N VAL A 77 8.37 -8.09 -2.27
CA VAL A 77 7.51 -8.09 -1.09
C VAL A 77 7.35 -6.69 -0.49
N VAL A 78 6.18 -6.49 0.10
CA VAL A 78 5.88 -5.35 0.97
C VAL A 78 5.95 -5.85 2.41
N LEU A 79 6.66 -5.12 3.27
CA LEU A 79 6.82 -5.44 4.68
C LEU A 79 5.85 -4.59 5.49
N ASP A 80 4.71 -5.17 5.91
CA ASP A 80 3.63 -4.46 6.61
C ASP A 80 3.59 -4.80 8.10
N THR A 81 4.12 -3.90 8.89
CA THR A 81 4.03 -3.91 10.36
C THR A 81 4.44 -2.56 10.95
N SER A 82 3.92 -2.22 12.12
CA SER A 82 4.38 -1.07 12.89
C SER A 82 5.68 -1.32 13.67
N ASN A 83 6.20 -2.55 13.69
CA ASN A 83 7.42 -2.93 14.43
C ASN A 83 8.66 -2.68 13.57
N ILE A 84 9.48 -1.69 13.95
CA ILE A 84 10.70 -1.28 13.22
C ILE A 84 11.73 -2.40 13.18
N GLU A 85 11.92 -3.14 14.27
CA GLU A 85 12.86 -4.25 14.33
C GLU A 85 12.47 -5.39 13.36
N ALA A 86 11.15 -5.62 13.22
CA ALA A 86 10.64 -6.59 12.25
C ALA A 86 10.87 -6.14 10.80
N ILE A 87 10.66 -4.85 10.50
CA ILE A 87 10.97 -4.27 9.19
C ILE A 87 12.46 -4.47 8.88
N GLU A 88 13.36 -4.04 9.78
CA GLU A 88 14.79 -4.19 9.55
C GLU A 88 15.21 -5.65 9.35
N ALA A 89 14.67 -6.58 10.18
CA ALA A 89 14.96 -8.00 10.05
C ALA A 89 14.47 -8.56 8.70
N GLY A 90 13.30 -8.13 8.22
CA GLY A 90 12.77 -8.49 6.91
C GLY A 90 13.64 -7.96 5.76
N LEU A 91 14.03 -6.69 5.83
CA LEU A 91 14.89 -6.05 4.83
C LEU A 91 16.22 -6.79 4.64
N LYS A 92 16.81 -7.32 5.72
CA LYS A 92 18.07 -8.08 5.68
C LYS A 92 18.02 -9.34 4.84
N VAL A 93 16.84 -9.93 4.64
CA VAL A 93 16.67 -11.21 3.92
C VAL A 93 15.96 -11.06 2.57
N CYS A 94 15.49 -9.86 2.23
CA CYS A 94 14.88 -9.59 0.93
C CYS A 94 15.89 -9.71 -0.21
N LYS A 95 15.57 -10.55 -1.21
CA LYS A 95 16.41 -10.73 -2.42
C LYS A 95 16.31 -9.56 -3.40
N LYS A 96 15.22 -8.81 -3.34
CA LYS A 96 14.95 -7.60 -4.14
C LYS A 96 14.65 -6.43 -3.22
N PRO A 97 14.83 -5.18 -3.65
CA PRO A 97 14.36 -4.02 -2.88
C PRO A 97 12.90 -4.20 -2.47
N ALA A 98 12.62 -4.07 -1.18
CA ALA A 98 11.26 -4.21 -0.64
C ALA A 98 10.55 -2.84 -0.57
N LEU A 99 9.24 -2.87 -0.39
CA LEU A 99 8.42 -1.71 -0.03
C LEU A 99 8.07 -1.78 1.45
N ILE A 100 8.37 -0.74 2.22
CA ILE A 100 8.02 -0.66 3.64
C ILE A 100 6.60 -0.10 3.78
N ASN A 101 5.69 -0.82 4.43
CA ASN A 101 4.32 -0.38 4.70
C ASN A 101 4.10 -0.28 6.23
N SER A 102 4.14 0.93 6.80
CA SER A 102 4.28 2.27 6.25
C SER A 102 5.06 3.20 7.20
N ILE A 103 5.47 4.34 6.70
CA ILE A 103 6.08 5.42 7.48
C ILE A 103 5.02 6.53 7.66
N MET A 104 4.54 6.70 8.91
CA MET A 104 3.67 7.81 9.29
C MET A 104 4.47 9.12 9.34
N VAL A 105 3.80 10.25 9.09
CA VAL A 105 4.40 11.59 9.16
C VAL A 105 4.46 12.04 10.63
N ARG A 106 5.34 11.38 11.38
CA ARG A 106 5.67 11.68 12.77
C ARG A 106 7.18 11.61 12.94
N PRO A 107 7.82 12.64 13.52
CA PRO A 107 9.29 12.68 13.65
C PRO A 107 9.89 11.39 14.20
N GLU A 108 9.34 10.87 15.28
CA GLU A 108 9.82 9.64 15.92
C GLU A 108 9.72 8.39 15.02
N ARG A 109 8.84 8.42 14.01
CA ARG A 109 8.67 7.31 13.06
C ARG A 109 9.59 7.47 11.85
N TYR A 110 9.55 8.61 11.17
CA TYR A 110 10.34 8.77 9.95
C TYR A 110 11.83 8.91 10.22
N GLU A 111 12.25 9.53 11.34
CA GLU A 111 13.67 9.58 11.74
C GLU A 111 14.24 8.19 12.02
N ALA A 112 13.43 7.26 12.54
CA ALA A 112 13.88 5.88 12.77
C ALA A 112 13.86 5.02 11.49
N MET A 113 12.95 5.27 10.55
CA MET A 113 12.72 4.37 9.41
C MET A 113 13.38 4.83 8.10
N LEU A 114 13.50 6.13 7.85
CA LEU A 114 14.17 6.63 6.64
C LEU A 114 15.64 6.17 6.52
N PRO A 115 16.43 6.07 7.62
CA PRO A 115 17.75 5.45 7.54
C PRO A 115 17.74 4.00 7.03
N LEU A 116 16.70 3.22 7.35
CA LEU A 116 16.54 1.86 6.82
C LEU A 116 16.23 1.89 5.31
N VAL A 117 15.35 2.80 4.87
CA VAL A 117 15.08 3.03 3.44
C VAL A 117 16.38 3.27 2.68
N LYS A 118 17.25 4.19 3.18
CA LYS A 118 18.54 4.49 2.58
C LYS A 118 19.49 3.29 2.58
N THR A 119 19.64 2.63 3.73
CA THR A 119 20.59 1.54 3.93
C THR A 119 20.29 0.34 3.03
N TYR A 120 19.03 -0.04 2.93
CA TYR A 120 18.61 -1.24 2.19
C TYR A 120 18.12 -0.93 0.77
N GLY A 121 18.10 0.35 0.36
CA GLY A 121 17.59 0.76 -0.94
C GLY A 121 16.12 0.43 -1.15
N ALA A 122 15.33 0.39 -0.07
CA ALA A 122 13.91 0.07 -0.11
C ALA A 122 13.08 1.25 -0.64
N ASP A 123 11.87 0.96 -1.14
CA ASP A 123 10.81 1.95 -1.29
C ASP A 123 10.01 2.03 0.02
N TYR A 124 9.16 3.05 0.19
CA TYR A 124 8.32 3.18 1.37
C TYR A 124 6.95 3.80 1.07
N VAL A 125 5.93 3.31 1.75
CA VAL A 125 4.61 3.94 1.77
C VAL A 125 4.68 5.13 2.73
N ALA A 126 4.50 6.32 2.18
CA ALA A 126 4.38 7.57 2.92
C ALA A 126 2.92 7.74 3.36
N LEU A 127 2.60 7.36 4.60
CA LEU A 127 1.24 7.34 5.11
C LEU A 127 0.87 8.71 5.68
N MET A 128 -0.16 9.35 5.13
CA MET A 128 -0.61 10.69 5.52
C MET A 128 -1.35 10.69 6.87
N TRP A 129 -0.64 10.21 7.88
CA TRP A 129 -1.04 10.19 9.28
C TRP A 129 -0.02 10.98 10.11
N GLY A 130 -0.41 12.20 10.48
CA GLY A 130 0.44 13.13 11.23
C GLY A 130 0.38 12.97 12.76
N PRO A 131 1.02 13.89 13.50
CA PRO A 131 0.97 13.92 14.96
C PRO A 131 -0.44 14.04 15.53
N ASN A 132 -1.33 14.75 14.82
CA ASN A 132 -2.73 14.97 15.21
C ASN A 132 -3.68 13.87 14.69
N GLY A 133 -3.17 12.82 14.05
CA GLY A 133 -3.95 11.75 13.45
C GLY A 133 -4.02 11.85 11.91
N MET A 134 -5.13 11.36 11.35
CA MET A 134 -5.38 11.41 9.91
C MET A 134 -5.59 12.87 9.45
N ALA A 135 -5.07 13.22 8.27
CA ALA A 135 -5.27 14.51 7.64
C ALA A 135 -6.76 14.84 7.45
N ARG A 136 -7.16 16.08 7.70
CA ARG A 136 -8.55 16.54 7.64
C ARG A 136 -9.07 16.76 6.23
N ASP A 137 -8.18 17.19 5.33
CA ASP A 137 -8.50 17.56 3.96
C ASP A 137 -7.31 17.33 3.01
N ALA A 138 -7.49 17.64 1.73
CA ALA A 138 -6.46 17.48 0.70
C ALA A 138 -5.23 18.37 0.94
N ASN A 139 -5.41 19.58 1.50
CA ASN A 139 -4.30 20.50 1.77
C ASN A 139 -3.42 19.97 2.89
N GLU A 140 -4.00 19.50 4.00
CA GLU A 140 -3.22 18.91 5.10
C GLU A 140 -2.49 17.63 4.63
N ARG A 141 -3.07 16.83 3.71
CA ARG A 141 -2.35 15.72 3.05
C ARG A 141 -1.13 16.21 2.27
N ALA A 142 -1.27 17.33 1.54
CA ALA A 142 -0.18 17.93 0.79
C ALA A 142 0.94 18.46 1.72
N GLU A 143 0.57 19.08 2.85
CA GLU A 143 1.52 19.54 3.86
C GLU A 143 2.30 18.36 4.47
N LEU A 144 1.61 17.30 4.89
CA LEU A 144 2.24 16.08 5.41
C LEU A 144 3.15 15.39 4.37
N THR A 145 2.71 15.36 3.11
CA THR A 145 3.54 14.83 2.01
C THR A 145 4.83 15.62 1.88
N THR A 146 4.74 16.94 1.88
CA THR A 146 5.89 17.85 1.80
C THR A 146 6.87 17.61 2.96
N GLU A 147 6.36 17.54 4.19
CA GLU A 147 7.18 17.28 5.38
C GLU A 147 8.00 15.99 5.24
N LEU A 148 7.34 14.87 4.92
CA LEU A 148 8.01 13.57 4.87
C LEU A 148 8.98 13.46 3.68
N LEU A 149 8.62 13.99 2.51
CA LEU A 149 9.50 13.97 1.35
C LEU A 149 10.73 14.86 1.54
N MET A 150 10.59 16.03 2.18
CA MET A 150 11.73 16.88 2.54
C MET A 150 12.64 16.21 3.57
N ALA A 151 12.07 15.52 4.56
CA ALA A 151 12.87 14.74 5.51
C ALA A 151 13.66 13.61 4.81
N ALA A 152 13.04 12.94 3.84
CA ALA A 152 13.71 11.91 3.03
C ALA A 152 14.82 12.52 2.14
N GLN A 153 14.56 13.65 1.51
CA GLN A 153 15.54 14.39 0.70
C GLN A 153 16.75 14.82 1.52
N GLY A 154 16.54 15.23 2.77
CA GLY A 154 17.62 15.56 3.71
C GLY A 154 18.57 14.38 4.00
N LEU A 155 18.15 13.15 3.67
CA LEU A 155 18.97 11.94 3.74
C LEU A 155 19.40 11.43 2.35
N ASP A 156 19.31 12.22 1.30
CA ASP A 156 19.58 11.85 -0.09
C ASP A 156 18.70 10.67 -0.59
N ILE A 157 17.48 10.54 -0.09
CA ILE A 157 16.52 9.54 -0.58
C ILE A 157 15.68 10.18 -1.69
N PRO A 158 15.71 9.64 -2.93
CA PRO A 158 14.95 10.19 -4.05
C PRO A 158 13.43 10.13 -3.79
N VAL A 159 12.67 11.11 -4.28
CA VAL A 159 11.21 11.17 -4.12
C VAL A 159 10.50 9.97 -4.76
N GLU A 160 11.10 9.37 -5.78
CA GLU A 160 10.58 8.19 -6.48
C GLU A 160 10.53 6.92 -5.62
N ARG A 161 11.16 6.93 -4.45
CA ARG A 161 11.04 5.84 -3.47
C ARG A 161 9.81 5.95 -2.60
N ALA A 162 9.19 7.12 -2.55
CA ALA A 162 7.97 7.34 -1.78
C ALA A 162 6.72 6.91 -2.56
N TRP A 163 5.83 6.15 -1.90
CA TRP A 163 4.52 5.78 -2.40
C TRP A 163 3.48 6.42 -1.47
N VAL A 164 2.95 7.57 -1.87
CA VAL A 164 2.08 8.37 -0.99
C VAL A 164 0.72 7.69 -0.82
N ASP A 165 0.34 7.43 0.43
CA ASP A 165 -0.98 6.92 0.81
C ASP A 165 -1.77 8.00 1.57
N PRO A 166 -2.74 8.64 0.91
CA PRO A 166 -3.59 9.67 1.52
C PRO A 166 -4.68 9.11 2.45
N ILE A 167 -4.74 7.80 2.63
CA ILE A 167 -5.67 7.05 3.50
C ILE A 167 -7.11 7.04 2.97
N ILE A 168 -7.61 5.83 2.73
CA ILE A 168 -9.04 5.58 2.45
C ILE A 168 -9.77 5.32 3.76
N THR A 169 -10.90 6.00 3.95
CA THR A 169 -11.83 5.79 5.07
C THR A 169 -13.06 4.99 4.63
N PRO A 170 -13.75 4.30 5.56
CA PRO A 170 -14.97 3.59 5.24
C PRO A 170 -16.08 4.54 4.74
N VAL A 171 -16.69 4.21 3.60
CA VAL A 171 -17.71 5.05 2.96
C VAL A 171 -18.96 5.30 3.83
N ASN A 172 -19.29 4.36 4.70
CA ASN A 172 -20.43 4.48 5.61
C ASN A 172 -20.16 5.36 6.84
N ILE A 173 -18.92 5.83 7.03
CA ILE A 173 -18.53 6.65 8.19
C ILE A 173 -18.10 8.05 7.77
N GLN A 174 -17.25 8.17 6.73
CA GLN A 174 -16.60 9.44 6.35
C GLN A 174 -16.55 9.58 4.83
N GLN A 175 -17.69 9.82 4.22
CA GLN A 175 -17.82 9.99 2.75
C GLN A 175 -17.07 11.22 2.23
N ASP A 176 -17.08 12.32 2.98
CA ASP A 176 -16.33 13.54 2.69
C ASP A 176 -14.83 13.27 2.57
N GLN A 177 -14.28 12.43 3.43
CA GLN A 177 -12.86 12.07 3.39
C GLN A 177 -12.45 11.30 2.12
N LEU A 178 -13.39 10.58 1.49
CA LEU A 178 -13.15 9.94 0.20
C LEU A 178 -13.03 10.97 -0.93
N MET A 179 -13.81 12.05 -0.86
CA MET A 179 -13.71 13.15 -1.82
C MET A 179 -12.40 13.94 -1.63
N GLU A 180 -12.00 14.20 -0.39
CA GLU A 180 -10.70 14.81 -0.08
C GLU A 180 -9.51 13.95 -0.52
N ASN A 181 -9.63 12.61 -0.41
CA ASN A 181 -8.65 11.67 -0.95
C ASN A 181 -8.51 11.80 -2.48
N LEU A 182 -9.64 11.87 -3.20
CA LEU A 182 -9.64 12.05 -4.66
C LEU A 182 -9.09 13.43 -5.08
N ALA A 183 -9.44 14.50 -4.35
CA ALA A 183 -8.94 15.85 -4.61
C ALA A 183 -7.42 15.92 -4.39
N PHE A 184 -6.90 15.26 -3.38
CA PHE A 184 -5.46 15.20 -3.12
C PHE A 184 -4.67 14.58 -4.28
N PHE A 185 -5.19 13.53 -4.94
CA PHE A 185 -4.52 12.95 -6.11
C PHE A 185 -4.36 13.92 -7.27
N GLU A 186 -5.25 14.90 -7.41
CA GLU A 186 -5.12 15.97 -8.42
C GLU A 186 -3.99 16.96 -8.06
N MET A 187 -3.74 17.17 -6.78
CA MET A 187 -2.70 18.09 -6.28
C MET A 187 -1.31 17.42 -6.19
N LEU A 188 -1.26 16.11 -6.07
CA LEU A 188 -0.02 15.37 -5.77
C LEU A 188 1.10 15.60 -6.78
N PRO A 189 0.88 15.65 -8.11
CA PRO A 189 1.94 15.93 -9.08
C PRO A 189 2.59 17.30 -8.89
N ASP A 190 1.79 18.34 -8.63
CA ASP A 190 2.28 19.70 -8.42
C ASP A 190 3.03 19.81 -7.09
N ASN A 191 2.53 19.14 -6.06
CA ASN A 191 3.17 19.09 -4.74
C ASN A 191 4.57 18.45 -4.82
N VAL A 192 4.69 17.33 -5.52
CA VAL A 192 5.99 16.66 -5.73
C VAL A 192 6.90 17.48 -6.62
N GLY A 193 6.37 18.08 -7.68
CA GLY A 193 7.11 18.96 -8.60
C GLY A 193 7.71 20.18 -7.90
N ALA A 194 7.06 20.70 -6.87
CA ALA A 194 7.57 21.79 -6.05
C ALA A 194 8.76 21.38 -5.15
N ILE A 195 8.84 20.10 -4.78
CA ILE A 195 9.94 19.56 -3.97
C ILE A 195 11.13 19.18 -4.85
N GLN A 196 10.86 18.54 -5.98
CA GLN A 196 11.86 18.09 -6.94
C GLN A 196 11.32 18.27 -8.36
N GLU A 197 11.93 19.17 -9.13
CA GLU A 197 11.55 19.40 -10.53
C GLU A 197 11.69 18.10 -11.35
N GLY A 198 10.62 17.72 -12.03
CA GLY A 198 10.55 16.45 -12.78
C GLY A 198 10.44 15.20 -11.92
N GLY A 199 10.31 15.33 -10.61
CA GLY A 199 10.13 14.21 -9.69
C GLY A 199 8.82 13.46 -9.97
N ILE A 200 8.91 12.13 -10.02
CA ILE A 200 7.74 11.24 -10.16
C ILE A 200 7.45 10.64 -8.80
N CYS A 201 6.35 11.04 -8.18
CA CYS A 201 5.88 10.41 -6.96
C CYS A 201 4.90 9.29 -7.29
N LYS A 202 5.18 8.12 -6.76
CA LYS A 202 4.24 7.01 -6.76
C LYS A 202 3.19 7.24 -5.67
N SER A 203 2.02 6.65 -5.86
CA SER A 203 0.96 6.68 -4.86
C SER A 203 0.34 5.30 -4.67
N THR A 204 -0.26 5.06 -3.53
CA THR A 204 -0.96 3.81 -3.22
C THR A 204 -2.15 4.06 -2.31
N ASN A 205 -3.04 3.09 -2.21
CA ASN A 205 -4.12 3.06 -1.22
C ASN A 205 -4.50 1.63 -0.86
N GLY A 206 -4.87 1.42 0.40
CA GLY A 206 -5.51 0.20 0.88
C GLY A 206 -6.98 0.19 0.48
N LEU A 207 -7.32 -0.43 -0.66
CA LEU A 207 -8.65 -0.34 -1.29
C LEU A 207 -9.77 -0.89 -0.41
N SER A 208 -9.55 -2.00 0.27
CA SER A 208 -10.54 -2.67 1.12
C SER A 208 -11.09 -1.80 2.25
N ASN A 209 -10.38 -0.71 2.59
CA ASN A 209 -10.83 0.24 3.61
C ASN A 209 -12.14 0.95 3.23
N VAL A 210 -12.36 1.26 1.94
CA VAL A 210 -13.59 1.96 1.50
C VAL A 210 -14.85 1.18 1.86
N SER A 211 -14.79 -0.14 1.83
CA SER A 211 -15.91 -1.04 2.10
C SER A 211 -15.97 -1.58 3.53
N ASN A 212 -15.00 -1.23 4.39
CA ASN A 212 -14.93 -1.75 5.74
C ASN A 212 -16.18 -1.38 6.55
N GLY A 213 -16.73 -2.36 7.30
CA GLY A 213 -17.96 -2.18 8.09
C GLY A 213 -19.25 -2.14 7.28
N ASN A 214 -19.20 -2.32 5.96
CA ASN A 214 -20.41 -2.44 5.11
C ASN A 214 -20.87 -3.91 4.99
N PRO A 215 -22.13 -4.15 4.59
CA PRO A 215 -22.64 -5.50 4.32
C PRO A 215 -21.77 -6.24 3.29
N GLU A 216 -21.50 -7.53 3.54
CA GLU A 216 -20.58 -8.34 2.71
C GLU A 216 -20.92 -8.30 1.21
N HIS A 217 -22.19 -8.31 0.84
CA HIS A 217 -22.62 -8.30 -0.56
C HIS A 217 -22.37 -6.97 -1.29
N LEU A 218 -22.16 -5.87 -0.55
CA LEU A 218 -21.86 -4.55 -1.12
C LEU A 218 -20.35 -4.29 -1.24
N ARG A 219 -19.52 -4.98 -0.44
CA ARG A 219 -18.09 -4.72 -0.38
C ARG A 219 -17.38 -4.81 -1.73
N PRO A 220 -17.60 -5.84 -2.55
CA PRO A 220 -16.94 -5.92 -3.85
C PRO A 220 -17.24 -4.72 -4.75
N ILE A 221 -18.53 -4.35 -4.87
CA ILE A 221 -18.92 -3.23 -5.75
C ILE A 221 -18.38 -1.89 -5.26
N LEU A 222 -18.33 -1.66 -3.94
CA LEU A 222 -17.74 -0.45 -3.37
C LEU A 222 -16.24 -0.34 -3.68
N ASN A 223 -15.50 -1.44 -3.54
CA ASN A 223 -14.09 -1.51 -3.89
C ASN A 223 -13.87 -1.26 -5.39
N GLN A 224 -14.61 -1.92 -6.25
CA GLN A 224 -14.49 -1.82 -7.71
C GLN A 224 -14.81 -0.41 -8.22
N VAL A 225 -15.89 0.20 -7.73
CA VAL A 225 -16.28 1.56 -8.12
C VAL A 225 -15.23 2.58 -7.65
N TYR A 226 -14.79 2.50 -6.38
CA TYR A 226 -13.82 3.44 -5.86
C TYR A 226 -12.45 3.29 -6.53
N LEU A 227 -12.04 2.06 -6.90
CA LEU A 227 -10.84 1.83 -7.71
C LEU A 227 -10.89 2.58 -9.05
N CYS A 228 -12.04 2.57 -9.75
CA CYS A 228 -12.20 3.33 -10.99
C CYS A 228 -12.06 4.84 -10.75
N MET A 229 -12.63 5.36 -9.65
CA MET A 229 -12.52 6.78 -9.29
C MET A 229 -11.06 7.16 -9.02
N LEU A 230 -10.32 6.35 -8.25
CA LEU A 230 -8.89 6.54 -7.97
C LEU A 230 -8.05 6.47 -9.27
N LYS A 231 -8.32 5.50 -10.15
CA LYS A 231 -7.66 5.37 -11.45
C LYS A 231 -7.81 6.64 -12.29
N ARG A 232 -9.02 7.22 -12.33
CA ARG A 232 -9.28 8.49 -13.04
C ARG A 232 -8.43 9.64 -12.50
N LYS A 233 -8.18 9.66 -11.19
CA LYS A 233 -7.36 10.68 -10.52
C LYS A 233 -5.85 10.43 -10.63
N GLY A 234 -5.42 9.39 -11.33
CA GLY A 234 -4.02 9.13 -11.61
C GLY A 234 -3.28 8.33 -10.54
N MET A 235 -3.99 7.61 -9.66
CA MET A 235 -3.38 6.70 -8.70
C MET A 235 -2.41 5.74 -9.39
N TYR A 236 -1.21 5.57 -8.83
CA TYR A 236 -0.15 4.74 -9.39
C TYR A 236 -0.32 3.25 -9.04
N SER A 237 -0.64 2.93 -7.79
CA SER A 237 -0.76 1.55 -7.31
C SER A 237 -1.92 1.37 -6.33
N VAL A 238 -2.33 0.13 -6.12
CA VAL A 238 -3.39 -0.24 -5.19
C VAL A 238 -3.01 -1.47 -4.38
N ILE A 239 -3.25 -1.42 -3.06
CA ILE A 239 -3.24 -2.60 -2.18
C ILE A 239 -4.64 -3.20 -2.25
N MET A 240 -4.76 -4.45 -2.73
CA MET A 240 -6.04 -5.01 -3.13
C MET A 240 -6.15 -6.52 -2.86
N ASP A 241 -7.38 -7.00 -2.79
CA ASP A 241 -7.67 -8.43 -2.76
C ASP A 241 -7.39 -9.07 -4.13
N ALA A 242 -6.34 -9.90 -4.20
CA ALA A 242 -5.95 -10.62 -5.41
C ALA A 242 -6.99 -11.70 -5.83
N PHE A 243 -7.98 -11.98 -4.98
CA PHE A 243 -9.04 -12.95 -5.27
C PHE A 243 -10.30 -12.33 -5.85
N ASP A 244 -10.38 -10.98 -5.95
CA ASP A 244 -11.42 -10.32 -6.72
C ASP A 244 -11.00 -10.19 -8.20
N PRO A 245 -11.54 -11.04 -9.10
CA PRO A 245 -11.13 -11.04 -10.51
C PRO A 245 -11.50 -9.75 -11.23
N ILE A 246 -12.53 -9.03 -10.77
CA ILE A 246 -12.94 -7.76 -11.38
C ILE A 246 -11.92 -6.67 -11.04
N ILE A 247 -11.45 -6.59 -9.80
CA ILE A 247 -10.37 -5.67 -9.41
C ILE A 247 -9.10 -5.96 -10.23
N VAL A 248 -8.71 -7.23 -10.34
CA VAL A 248 -7.56 -7.64 -11.14
C VAL A 248 -7.72 -7.21 -12.61
N ASP A 249 -8.88 -7.42 -13.21
CA ASP A 249 -9.14 -7.05 -14.60
C ASP A 249 -9.24 -5.53 -14.81
N ILE A 250 -9.75 -4.75 -13.84
CA ILE A 250 -9.72 -3.27 -13.87
C ILE A 250 -8.26 -2.79 -13.85
N CYS A 251 -7.43 -3.33 -12.96
CA CYS A 251 -6.00 -2.95 -12.88
C CYS A 251 -5.26 -3.30 -14.16
N ALA A 252 -5.56 -4.43 -14.77
CA ALA A 252 -4.97 -4.89 -16.02
C ALA A 252 -5.53 -4.17 -17.28
N GLY A 253 -6.48 -3.23 -17.12
CA GLY A 253 -7.10 -2.50 -18.25
C GLY A 253 -8.04 -3.33 -19.12
N LYS A 254 -8.52 -4.47 -18.62
CA LYS A 254 -9.41 -5.39 -19.37
C LYS A 254 -10.89 -5.03 -19.27
N MET A 255 -11.27 -4.05 -18.45
CA MET A 255 -12.65 -3.63 -18.21
C MET A 255 -12.90 -2.16 -18.54
N PRO A 256 -12.55 -1.67 -19.74
CA PRO A 256 -12.70 -0.26 -20.09
C PRO A 256 -14.17 0.21 -20.01
N TRP A 257 -15.13 -0.63 -20.43
CA TRP A 257 -16.56 -0.32 -20.40
C TRP A 257 -17.06 -0.04 -18.98
N PHE A 258 -16.57 -0.77 -17.97
CA PHE A 258 -16.97 -0.56 -16.57
C PHE A 258 -16.35 0.74 -16.01
N VAL A 259 -15.08 0.98 -16.33
CA VAL A 259 -14.37 2.22 -15.97
C VAL A 259 -15.08 3.43 -16.59
N ASP A 260 -15.45 3.37 -17.87
CA ASP A 260 -16.18 4.43 -18.57
C ASP A 260 -17.57 4.67 -17.99
N LEU A 261 -18.27 3.60 -17.58
CA LEU A 261 -19.56 3.72 -16.90
C LEU A 261 -19.44 4.49 -15.59
N VAL A 262 -18.44 4.17 -14.75
CA VAL A 262 -18.20 4.89 -13.50
C VAL A 262 -17.80 6.35 -13.78
N TYR A 263 -16.95 6.59 -14.78
CA TYR A 263 -16.56 7.95 -15.17
C TYR A 263 -17.73 8.79 -15.67
N GLY A 264 -18.72 8.18 -16.31
CA GLY A 264 -19.90 8.88 -16.82
C GLY A 264 -20.86 9.38 -15.74
N VAL A 265 -20.72 8.91 -14.50
CA VAL A 265 -21.54 9.31 -13.34
C VAL A 265 -20.77 10.08 -12.26
N MET A 266 -19.47 10.30 -12.42
CA MET A 266 -18.65 11.16 -11.56
C MET A 266 -18.85 12.64 -11.90
#